data_52c5db5b3eb3175b95041d8f2ce9785e
#
_entry.id   52c5db5b3eb3175b95041d8f2ce9785e
#
_cell.length_a   1.000
_cell.length_b   1.000
_cell.length_c   1.000
_cell.angle_alpha   90.00
_cell.angle_beta   90.00
_cell.angle_gamma   90.00
#
_symmetry.space_group_name_H-M   'P 1'
#
loop_
_entity.id
_entity.type
_entity.pdbx_description
1 polymer ?
#
loop_
_entity_poly.entity_id
_entity_poly.type
_entity_poly.pdbx_seq_one_letter_code
_entity_poly.pdbx_strand_id
1 'polypeptide(L)'
;IDERLTEIEMGSFSGMQYDEMFAKYGNVFLKFYQDNSLIQKNGVETFSSVKKRVLDMVNYCSKKHEGQNILLVTHMDPIKAMISTVLQPKPESLYELVIRNASLTIVKKEQNNYSLTAMNSMPGEQYDQA
;
A
#
# COMPACT_ATOMS: atom_id res chain seq x y z
N ILE A 1 -18.24 1.59 -1.38
CA ILE A 1 -17.04 2.22 -2.00
C ILE A 1 -16.55 3.29 -1.05
N ASP A 2 -15.25 3.33 -0.80
CA ASP A 2 -14.64 4.32 0.07
C ASP A 2 -13.34 4.84 -0.60
N GLU A 3 -13.25 6.15 -0.77
CA GLU A 3 -12.12 6.80 -1.47
C GLU A 3 -10.78 6.63 -0.74
N ARG A 4 -10.80 6.33 0.56
CA ARG A 4 -9.59 6.07 1.34
C ARG A 4 -8.83 4.82 0.91
N LEU A 5 -9.45 3.95 0.08
CA LEU A 5 -8.89 2.70 -0.43
C LEU A 5 -8.55 2.76 -1.93
N THR A 6 -8.61 3.92 -2.56
CA THR A 6 -8.20 4.09 -3.96
C THR A 6 -6.68 3.98 -4.12
N GLU A 7 -6.24 3.69 -5.36
CA GLU A 7 -4.82 3.73 -5.71
C GLU A 7 -4.28 5.17 -5.65
N ILE A 8 -2.97 5.33 -5.74
CA ILE A 8 -2.32 6.63 -5.66
C ILE A 8 -2.72 7.56 -6.82
N GLU A 9 -2.80 8.83 -6.53
CA GLU A 9 -2.97 9.88 -7.54
C GLU A 9 -1.61 10.20 -8.18
N MET A 10 -1.49 9.94 -9.49
CA MET A 10 -0.23 10.10 -10.23
C MET A 10 0.07 11.54 -10.69
N GLY A 11 -0.83 12.48 -10.45
CA GLY A 11 -0.64 13.89 -10.80
C GLY A 11 -0.23 14.08 -12.26
N SER A 12 0.83 14.85 -12.50
CA SER A 12 1.34 15.13 -13.85
C SER A 12 1.97 13.92 -14.55
N PHE A 13 2.20 12.82 -13.83
CA PHE A 13 2.71 11.57 -14.44
C PHE A 13 1.60 10.69 -15.01
N SER A 14 0.34 11.05 -14.77
CA SER A 14 -0.80 10.31 -15.32
C SER A 14 -0.76 10.29 -16.85
N GLY A 15 -0.83 9.08 -17.42
CA GLY A 15 -0.76 8.86 -18.87
C GLY A 15 0.64 8.83 -19.47
N MET A 16 1.70 9.09 -18.70
CA MET A 16 3.07 8.91 -19.19
C MET A 16 3.44 7.43 -19.28
N GLN A 17 4.23 7.11 -20.32
CA GLN A 17 4.84 5.78 -20.41
C GLN A 17 5.95 5.62 -19.35
N TYR A 18 6.12 4.41 -18.84
CA TYR A 18 7.10 4.12 -17.79
C TYR A 18 8.53 4.53 -18.19
N ASP A 19 8.95 4.17 -19.43
CA ASP A 19 10.31 4.47 -19.91
C ASP A 19 10.53 5.97 -20.06
N GLU A 20 9.54 6.70 -20.53
CA GLU A 20 9.58 8.17 -20.63
C GLU A 20 9.71 8.82 -19.24
N MET A 21 8.90 8.37 -18.31
CA MET A 21 8.93 8.85 -16.92
C MET A 21 10.30 8.58 -16.28
N PHE A 22 10.82 7.36 -16.45
CA PHE A 22 12.11 6.97 -15.91
C PHE A 22 13.26 7.77 -16.51
N ALA A 23 13.28 7.95 -17.84
CA ALA A 23 14.31 8.72 -18.54
C ALA A 23 14.35 10.18 -18.09
N LYS A 24 13.20 10.79 -17.84
CA LYS A 24 13.10 12.22 -17.48
C LYS A 24 13.27 12.50 -15.99
N TYR A 25 12.75 11.64 -15.13
CA TYR A 25 12.64 11.87 -13.69
C TYR A 25 13.36 10.84 -12.82
N GLY A 26 13.95 9.80 -13.43
CA GLY A 26 14.54 8.67 -12.73
C GLY A 26 13.48 7.74 -12.16
N ASN A 27 13.82 6.99 -11.11
CA ASN A 27 12.92 6.02 -10.50
C ASN A 27 11.84 6.72 -9.65
N VAL A 28 10.75 7.14 -10.28
CA VAL A 28 9.64 7.85 -9.65
C VAL A 28 8.97 7.01 -8.56
N PHE A 29 8.83 5.69 -8.78
CA PHE A 29 8.19 4.82 -7.78
C PHE A 29 9.01 4.65 -6.52
N LEU A 30 10.34 4.52 -6.63
CA LEU A 30 11.21 4.53 -5.44
C LEU A 30 11.12 5.88 -4.71
N LYS A 31 11.15 6.99 -5.45
CA LYS A 31 10.98 8.34 -4.90
C LYS A 31 9.63 8.52 -4.19
N PHE A 32 8.59 7.87 -4.68
CA PHE A 32 7.28 7.86 -4.02
C PHE A 32 7.37 7.24 -2.62
N TYR A 33 7.97 6.06 -2.48
CA TYR A 33 8.13 5.43 -1.15
C TYR A 33 9.08 6.20 -0.22
N GLN A 34 9.95 7.04 -0.76
CA GLN A 34 10.85 7.92 0.00
C GLN A 34 10.21 9.25 0.41
N ASP A 35 8.97 9.52 0.04
CA ASP A 35 8.33 10.85 0.18
C ASP A 35 9.18 11.99 -0.42
N ASN A 36 9.82 11.74 -1.54
CA ASN A 36 10.71 12.70 -2.20
C ASN A 36 9.92 13.93 -2.66
N SER A 37 10.51 15.12 -2.53
CA SER A 37 9.87 16.40 -2.89
C SER A 37 9.46 16.50 -4.37
N LEU A 38 10.12 15.76 -5.26
CA LEU A 38 9.74 15.67 -6.67
C LEU A 38 8.30 15.17 -6.83
N ILE A 39 7.90 14.21 -5.99
CA ILE A 39 6.56 13.62 -6.01
C ILE A 39 5.51 14.69 -5.77
N GLN A 40 5.63 15.46 -4.68
CA GLN A 40 4.70 16.54 -4.35
C GLN A 40 4.66 17.64 -5.42
N LYS A 41 5.82 18.04 -5.94
CA LYS A 41 5.92 19.10 -6.97
C LYS A 41 5.18 18.76 -8.26
N ASN A 42 5.02 17.47 -8.55
CA ASN A 42 4.30 16.96 -9.72
C ASN A 42 2.83 16.60 -9.41
N GLY A 43 2.32 16.95 -8.24
CA GLY A 43 0.95 16.70 -7.85
C GLY A 43 0.64 15.22 -7.58
N VAL A 44 1.66 14.38 -7.42
CA VAL A 44 1.49 12.99 -7.02
C VAL A 44 1.21 12.93 -5.54
N GLU A 45 0.26 12.09 -5.14
CA GLU A 45 0.00 11.82 -3.74
C GLU A 45 1.26 11.24 -3.05
N THR A 46 1.60 11.73 -1.86
CA THR A 46 2.74 11.19 -1.11
C THR A 46 2.42 9.86 -0.47
N PHE A 47 3.42 9.01 -0.25
CA PHE A 47 3.23 7.73 0.44
C PHE A 47 2.73 7.93 1.87
N SER A 48 3.19 8.95 2.57
CA SER A 48 2.68 9.35 3.89
C SER A 48 1.19 9.70 3.85
N SER A 49 0.70 10.35 2.80
CA SER A 49 -0.73 10.63 2.62
C SER A 49 -1.54 9.35 2.41
N VAL A 50 -1.05 8.42 1.58
CA VAL A 50 -1.67 7.09 1.39
C VAL A 50 -1.76 6.35 2.72
N LYS A 51 -0.66 6.32 3.49
CA LYS A 51 -0.65 5.68 4.83
C LYS A 51 -1.71 6.27 5.75
N LYS A 52 -1.82 7.59 5.79
CA LYS A 52 -2.79 8.27 6.64
C LYS A 52 -4.22 7.87 6.29
N ARG A 53 -4.62 7.96 5.02
CA ARG A 53 -6.00 7.64 4.61
C ARG A 53 -6.35 6.17 4.80
N VAL A 54 -5.40 5.26 4.56
CA VAL A 54 -5.59 3.82 4.78
C VAL A 54 -5.75 3.52 6.27
N LEU A 55 -4.92 4.11 7.14
CA LEU A 55 -5.05 3.96 8.59
C LEU A 55 -6.36 4.54 9.12
N ASP A 56 -6.82 5.66 8.58
CA ASP A 56 -8.13 6.23 8.94
C ASP A 56 -9.26 5.25 8.60
N MET A 57 -9.19 4.57 7.44
CA MET A 57 -10.16 3.54 7.07
C MET A 57 -10.11 2.33 7.98
N VAL A 58 -8.92 1.81 8.27
CA VAL A 58 -8.74 0.65 9.16
C VAL A 58 -9.24 0.97 10.57
N ASN A 59 -8.93 2.15 11.09
CA ASN A 59 -9.41 2.59 12.40
C ASN A 59 -10.94 2.75 12.43
N TYR A 60 -11.52 3.30 11.39
CA TYR A 60 -12.98 3.40 11.26
C TYR A 60 -13.63 2.02 11.29
N CYS A 61 -13.15 1.09 10.46
CA CYS A 61 -13.67 -0.27 10.39
C CYS A 61 -13.51 -1.01 11.73
N SER A 62 -12.35 -0.88 12.39
CA SER A 62 -12.09 -1.59 13.64
C SER A 62 -12.98 -1.11 14.78
N LYS A 63 -13.35 0.17 14.80
CA LYS A 63 -14.30 0.71 15.80
C LYS A 63 -15.74 0.30 15.51
N LYS A 64 -16.13 0.32 14.22
CA LYS A 64 -17.50 0.00 13.82
C LYS A 64 -17.80 -1.49 13.88
N HIS A 65 -16.81 -2.34 13.69
CA HIS A 65 -16.93 -3.80 13.55
C HIS A 65 -15.98 -4.54 14.51
N GLU A 66 -15.96 -4.09 15.76
CA GLU A 66 -15.10 -4.68 16.78
C GLU A 66 -15.31 -6.19 16.91
N GLY A 67 -14.21 -6.94 16.98
CA GLY A 67 -14.21 -8.40 17.09
C GLY A 67 -14.59 -9.15 15.81
N GLN A 68 -14.76 -8.46 14.68
CA GLN A 68 -15.15 -9.06 13.41
C GLN A 68 -13.98 -9.13 12.42
N ASN A 69 -14.08 -10.06 11.48
CA ASN A 69 -13.21 -10.09 10.32
C ASN A 69 -13.78 -9.15 9.24
N ILE A 70 -12.91 -8.31 8.68
CA ILE A 70 -13.28 -7.32 7.68
C ILE A 70 -12.47 -7.57 6.42
N LEU A 71 -13.13 -7.66 5.27
CA LEU A 71 -12.47 -7.72 3.97
C LEU A 71 -12.48 -6.33 3.32
N LEU A 72 -11.29 -5.81 3.04
CA LEU A 72 -11.09 -4.59 2.29
C LEU A 72 -10.52 -4.94 0.91
N VAL A 73 -11.22 -4.55 -0.16
CA VAL A 73 -10.75 -4.72 -1.54
C VAL A 73 -10.10 -3.42 -1.98
N THR A 74 -8.82 -3.47 -2.32
CA THR A 74 -8.03 -2.27 -2.61
C THR A 74 -6.92 -2.58 -3.63
N HIS A 75 -5.91 -1.74 -3.70
CA HIS A 75 -4.83 -1.75 -4.67
C HIS A 75 -3.48 -1.98 -3.98
N MET A 76 -2.42 -2.07 -4.79
CA MET A 76 -1.06 -2.39 -4.33
C MET A 76 -0.54 -1.38 -3.30
N ASP A 77 -0.61 -0.08 -3.57
CA ASP A 77 0.03 0.90 -2.69
C ASP A 77 -0.69 1.10 -1.36
N PRO A 78 -2.02 1.09 -1.27
CA PRO A 78 -2.72 0.97 0.02
C PRO A 78 -2.33 -0.27 0.84
N ILE A 79 -2.14 -1.43 0.19
CA ILE A 79 -1.65 -2.64 0.89
C ILE A 79 -0.22 -2.44 1.40
N LYS A 80 0.67 -1.91 0.56
CA LYS A 80 2.05 -1.56 0.98
C LYS A 80 2.08 -0.55 2.11
N ALA A 81 1.14 0.39 2.15
CA ALA A 81 0.99 1.33 3.24
C ALA A 81 0.67 0.63 4.57
N MET A 82 -0.20 -0.37 4.57
CA MET A 82 -0.46 -1.20 5.76
C MET A 82 0.76 -2.03 6.15
N ILE A 83 1.42 -2.67 5.20
CA ILE A 83 2.67 -3.42 5.46
C ILE A 83 3.73 -2.50 6.07
N SER A 84 3.88 -1.29 5.53
CA SER A 84 4.81 -0.28 6.06
C SER A 84 4.49 0.12 7.50
N THR A 85 3.22 0.19 7.86
CA THR A 85 2.80 0.51 9.24
C THR A 85 3.20 -0.60 10.21
N VAL A 86 3.08 -1.86 9.79
CA VAL A 86 3.37 -3.02 10.66
C VAL A 86 4.87 -3.30 10.75
N LEU A 87 5.57 -3.37 9.61
CA LEU A 87 6.96 -3.84 9.52
C LEU A 87 8.00 -2.73 9.47
N GLN A 88 7.60 -1.50 9.12
CA GLN A 88 8.49 -0.35 8.96
C GLN A 88 9.72 -0.64 8.06
N PRO A 89 9.52 -1.22 6.87
CA PRO A 89 10.61 -1.53 5.96
C PRO A 89 11.23 -0.25 5.38
N LYS A 90 12.45 -0.38 4.85
CA LYS A 90 13.08 0.69 4.08
C LYS A 90 12.29 0.94 2.77
N PRO A 91 12.30 2.16 2.24
CA PRO A 91 11.64 2.47 0.95
C PRO A 91 12.05 1.54 -0.19
N GLU A 92 13.31 1.15 -0.26
CA GLU A 92 13.84 0.22 -1.26
C GLU A 92 13.17 -1.16 -1.16
N SER A 93 12.92 -1.63 0.05
CA SER A 93 12.23 -2.91 0.29
C SER A 93 10.76 -2.84 -0.14
N LEU A 94 10.09 -1.70 0.07
CA LEU A 94 8.73 -1.47 -0.43
C LEU A 94 8.69 -1.45 -1.97
N TYR A 95 9.68 -0.83 -2.60
CA TYR A 95 9.79 -0.79 -4.05
C TYR A 95 9.95 -2.20 -4.64
N GLU A 96 10.79 -3.03 -4.06
CA GLU A 96 11.03 -4.42 -4.51
C GLU A 96 9.87 -5.37 -4.19
N LEU A 97 9.00 -5.02 -3.24
CA LEU A 97 7.86 -5.84 -2.88
C LEU A 97 6.81 -5.84 -3.99
N VAL A 98 6.49 -7.00 -4.51
CA VAL A 98 5.41 -7.21 -5.49
C VAL A 98 4.16 -7.71 -4.79
N ILE A 99 3.08 -6.97 -4.88
CA ILE A 99 1.75 -7.42 -4.44
C ILE A 99 0.98 -7.90 -5.67
N ARG A 100 0.69 -9.19 -5.72
CA ARG A 100 -0.01 -9.82 -6.85
C ARG A 100 -1.50 -9.46 -6.83
N ASN A 101 -2.09 -9.32 -8.02
CA ASN A 101 -3.54 -9.18 -8.15
C ASN A 101 -4.25 -10.39 -7.55
N ALA A 102 -5.41 -10.18 -6.94
CA ALA A 102 -6.20 -11.20 -6.25
C ALA A 102 -5.46 -11.91 -5.11
N SER A 103 -4.36 -11.36 -4.61
CA SER A 103 -3.69 -11.85 -3.41
C SER A 103 -4.35 -11.34 -2.13
N LEU A 104 -4.12 -12.06 -1.03
CA LEU A 104 -4.62 -11.75 0.29
C LEU A 104 -3.47 -11.35 1.21
N THR A 105 -3.60 -10.20 1.85
CA THR A 105 -2.72 -9.74 2.93
C THR A 105 -3.56 -9.59 4.19
N ILE A 106 -3.17 -10.24 5.28
CA ILE A 106 -3.95 -10.30 6.52
C ILE A 106 -3.22 -9.55 7.61
N VAL A 107 -3.88 -8.54 8.16
CA VAL A 107 -3.41 -7.75 9.31
C VAL A 107 -4.37 -7.96 10.46
N LYS A 108 -3.85 -8.32 11.61
CA LYS A 108 -4.58 -8.39 12.88
C LYS A 108 -4.34 -7.11 13.66
N LYS A 109 -5.42 -6.50 14.13
CA LYS A 109 -5.35 -5.34 15.02
C LYS A 109 -5.88 -5.74 16.39
N GLU A 110 -5.05 -5.56 17.41
CA GLU A 110 -5.41 -5.73 18.83
C GLU A 110 -5.09 -4.45 19.58
N GLN A 111 -6.11 -3.73 20.03
CA GLN A 111 -5.97 -2.39 20.62
C GLN A 111 -5.25 -1.44 19.64
N ASN A 112 -4.04 -0.98 19.96
CA ASN A 112 -3.22 -0.11 19.11
C ASN A 112 -2.08 -0.87 18.39
N ASN A 113 -2.02 -2.19 18.53
CA ASN A 113 -0.98 -3.03 17.94
C ASN A 113 -1.47 -3.69 16.67
N TYR A 114 -0.58 -3.76 15.67
CA TYR A 114 -0.81 -4.46 14.42
C TYR A 114 0.18 -5.62 14.27
N SER A 115 -0.31 -6.74 13.75
CA SER A 115 0.54 -7.85 13.32
C SER A 115 0.16 -8.30 11.93
N LEU A 116 1.16 -8.70 11.14
CA LEU A 116 0.99 -9.22 9.79
C LEU A 116 0.99 -10.75 9.86
N THR A 117 -0.13 -11.39 9.55
CA THR A 117 -0.28 -12.85 9.65
C THR A 117 -0.15 -13.55 8.31
N ALA A 118 -0.41 -12.85 7.20
CA ALA A 118 -0.16 -13.33 5.84
C ALA A 118 0.10 -12.15 4.92
N MET A 119 0.93 -12.33 3.91
CA MET A 119 1.25 -11.31 2.93
C MET A 119 1.30 -11.94 1.54
N ASN A 120 0.63 -11.29 0.57
CA ASN A 120 0.67 -11.69 -0.84
C ASN A 120 0.30 -13.17 -1.07
N SER A 121 -0.59 -13.70 -0.25
CA SER A 121 -1.06 -15.09 -0.32
C SER A 121 -2.08 -15.24 -1.44
N MET A 122 -1.92 -16.27 -2.27
CA MET A 122 -2.86 -16.56 -3.36
C MET A 122 -3.89 -17.61 -2.91
N PRO A 123 -5.19 -17.34 -3.04
CA PRO A 123 -6.21 -18.32 -2.75
C PRO A 123 -6.05 -19.58 -3.62
N GLY A 124 -6.11 -20.75 -3.01
CA GLY A 124 -6.00 -22.03 -3.69
C GLY A 124 -4.59 -22.50 -4.03
N GLU A 125 -3.55 -21.70 -3.77
CA GLU A 125 -2.17 -22.20 -3.83
C GLU A 125 -1.90 -23.16 -2.65
N GLN A 126 -1.43 -24.34 -2.97
CA GLN A 126 -0.86 -25.23 -1.96
C GLN A 126 0.62 -24.86 -1.83
N TYR A 127 1.01 -24.41 -0.66
CA TYR A 127 2.42 -24.24 -0.33
C TYR A 127 2.95 -25.60 0.12
N ASP A 128 4.04 -26.07 -0.48
CA ASP A 128 4.74 -27.26 0.01
C ASP A 128 5.15 -26.99 1.47
N GLN A 129 4.59 -27.79 2.35
CA GLN A 129 5.00 -27.79 3.76
C GLN A 129 6.36 -28.49 3.82
N ALA A 130 7.42 -27.70 3.69
CA ALA A 130 8.76 -28.19 3.94
C ALA A 130 9.03 -28.32 5.44
#